data_20dc98b23dadfe6b64b471c4ac13051a
#
_entry.id   20dc98b23dadfe6b64b471c4ac13051a
#
_cell.length_a   1.000
_cell.length_b   1.000
_cell.length_c   1.000
_cell.angle_alpha   90.00
_cell.angle_beta   90.00
_cell.angle_gamma   90.00
#
_symmetry.space_group_name_H-M   'P 1'
#
loop_
_entity.id
_entity.type
_entity.pdbx_description
1 polymer ?
#
loop_
_entity_poly.entity_id
_entity_poly.type
_entity_poly.pdbx_seq_one_letter_code
_entity_poly.pdbx_strand_id
1 'polypeptide(L)'
;MNNIFLRAATIVFLLSTSIAFGQTTSAVISSFDMVNTRLMRLSDVREGMRGVARSVFKGTEPEEFNVEIIGVVPGGIGPKQDLIVGRISGGPAERTGVFAGMSGSPVYVDGKLIGAISYSFPFSKEPMCGITPIEQMISIFENKSKIQASASEPRSFSFAEMVSSNNSIGFEGMTVSDGARVSGMSSNSMLMAVAGQTFRPIATPITFSGFSQATLDRFSPELLKAGLIPVAAAGGSSNISPLKPSNANTLTGGRSVSMHLARGDYGLAASGTVTLRDGDKIYAFGHPFLGLGTSDLAMSESHVVTVVPSINNSFKLAVSDSMVGSMTQDRATGVFGKLGTAPKMIPVKLKLMTSRGDDQVYDFEIARDDVLTPLLLNVTLYNTLVAQERNLGESTIVIDGNIRIRNQAPIKMQRRFAGVQAFQIAAGSVSAPIGALLRGQFSDLDFDGISLDLTIEDGSSTATIDRLAIDKNQVKAGETLEIQAFARTNAGNVFVHRIPVKLDADLPAGVYSVTVGDGNTTQKNEAIQQFVPKNLSEMIDTINKVRLPDRLYAKIARTSTGVVIGTSEMPNLPPSVLATLNNDRMTGGIKPSVQTVVKIVEIPPAKFIINGEQTLMFEVVK
;
A
#
# COMPACT_ATOMS: atom_id res chain seq x y z
N MET A 1 65.45 -19.33 31.56
CA MET A 1 65.78 -18.83 30.20
C MET A 1 64.95 -19.59 29.17
N ASN A 2 63.69 -19.30 29.02
CA ASN A 2 62.84 -19.83 27.94
C ASN A 2 61.45 -19.19 28.12
N ASN A 3 61.24 -17.96 27.61
CA ASN A 3 59.89 -17.39 27.47
C ASN A 3 59.91 -15.99 26.76
N ILE A 4 60.94 -15.74 25.93
CA ILE A 4 61.05 -14.44 25.20
C ILE A 4 60.89 -14.61 23.67
N PHE A 5 60.88 -15.85 23.12
CA PHE A 5 60.82 -16.06 21.67
C PHE A 5 59.40 -16.32 21.11
N LEU A 6 58.35 -16.33 21.93
CA LEU A 6 56.99 -16.66 21.44
C LEU A 6 56.05 -15.40 21.31
N ARG A 7 56.56 -14.21 21.53
CA ARG A 7 55.78 -12.93 21.40
C ARG A 7 56.13 -12.06 20.17
N ALA A 8 57.14 -12.44 19.40
CA ALA A 8 57.56 -11.70 18.20
C ALA A 8 56.93 -12.21 16.88
N ALA A 9 56.33 -13.41 16.88
CA ALA A 9 55.74 -14.01 15.65
C ALA A 9 54.24 -13.63 15.41
N THR A 10 53.58 -13.03 16.41
CA THR A 10 52.13 -12.74 16.31
C THR A 10 51.84 -11.31 15.84
N ILE A 11 52.85 -10.45 15.72
CA ILE A 11 52.64 -9.02 15.31
C ILE A 11 52.90 -8.80 13.81
N VAL A 12 53.54 -9.72 13.09
CA VAL A 12 53.83 -9.55 11.64
C VAL A 12 52.71 -10.08 10.75
N PHE A 13 51.71 -10.81 11.29
CA PHE A 13 50.60 -11.36 10.49
C PHE A 13 49.32 -10.49 10.44
N LEU A 14 49.32 -9.33 11.10
CA LEU A 14 48.17 -8.40 11.17
C LEU A 14 48.30 -7.16 10.28
N LEU A 15 49.35 -7.06 9.46
CA LEU A 15 49.60 -5.88 8.59
C LEU A 15 49.52 -6.17 7.08
N SER A 16 49.07 -7.34 6.66
CA SER A 16 48.98 -7.71 5.24
C SER A 16 47.57 -7.97 4.69
N THR A 17 46.50 -7.58 5.42
CA THR A 17 45.11 -7.74 4.94
C THR A 17 44.34 -6.44 4.70
N SER A 18 45.05 -5.32 4.50
CA SER A 18 44.40 -4.00 4.31
C SER A 18 44.50 -3.43 2.89
N ILE A 19 44.69 -4.26 1.87
CA ILE A 19 44.66 -3.77 0.47
C ILE A 19 43.87 -4.78 -0.39
N ALA A 20 42.56 -4.77 -0.26
CA ALA A 20 41.65 -5.40 -1.24
C ALA A 20 40.18 -4.94 -1.08
N PHE A 21 39.93 -3.66 -0.81
CA PHE A 21 38.57 -3.11 -0.85
C PHE A 21 38.53 -1.78 -1.64
N GLY A 22 39.06 -1.80 -2.86
CA GLY A 22 39.09 -0.61 -3.70
C GLY A 22 38.87 -0.83 -5.20
N GLN A 23 38.39 -2.00 -5.64
CA GLN A 23 38.32 -2.27 -7.10
C GLN A 23 37.00 -2.86 -7.63
N THR A 24 35.89 -2.82 -6.89
CA THR A 24 34.62 -3.37 -7.42
C THR A 24 33.73 -2.36 -8.11
N THR A 25 33.99 -1.06 -8.01
CA THR A 25 33.22 -0.02 -8.70
C THR A 25 33.68 0.25 -10.13
N SER A 26 34.91 -0.05 -10.48
CA SER A 26 35.44 0.24 -11.84
C SER A 26 35.06 -0.82 -12.89
N ALA A 27 34.73 -2.04 -12.50
CA ALA A 27 34.47 -3.12 -13.46
C ALA A 27 33.06 -3.07 -14.09
N VAL A 28 32.08 -2.49 -13.41
CA VAL A 28 30.71 -2.35 -13.94
C VAL A 28 30.62 -1.22 -14.97
N ILE A 29 31.38 -0.16 -14.77
CA ILE A 29 31.41 1.00 -15.68
C ILE A 29 32.14 0.68 -16.97
N SER A 30 33.17 -0.17 -16.93
CA SER A 30 33.94 -0.56 -18.14
C SER A 30 33.12 -1.38 -19.14
N SER A 31 32.10 -2.09 -18.72
CA SER A 31 31.18 -2.82 -19.61
C SER A 31 30.14 -1.90 -20.28
N PHE A 32 29.84 -0.74 -19.67
CA PHE A 32 28.89 0.24 -20.19
C PHE A 32 29.51 1.19 -21.24
N ASP A 33 30.81 1.43 -21.20
CA ASP A 33 31.55 2.21 -22.23
C ASP A 33 31.50 1.55 -23.62
N MET A 34 31.03 0.30 -23.72
CA MET A 34 30.96 -0.44 -24.99
C MET A 34 29.59 -0.35 -25.69
N VAL A 35 28.58 0.24 -25.10
CA VAL A 35 27.23 0.39 -25.69
C VAL A 35 26.94 1.86 -25.97
N ASN A 36 27.37 2.37 -27.13
CA ASN A 36 26.93 3.57 -27.87
C ASN A 36 26.44 4.84 -27.11
N THR A 37 26.30 4.85 -25.80
CA THR A 37 25.93 6.03 -25.02
C THR A 37 27.15 6.58 -24.31
N ARG A 38 27.61 7.76 -24.74
CA ARG A 38 28.71 8.43 -24.08
C ARG A 38 28.26 8.93 -22.70
N LEU A 39 28.71 8.27 -21.63
CA LEU A 39 28.50 8.70 -20.25
C LEU A 39 29.67 9.56 -19.79
N MET A 40 29.40 10.55 -18.93
CA MET A 40 30.43 11.32 -18.23
C MET A 40 30.50 10.84 -16.78
N ARG A 41 31.68 10.59 -16.26
CA ARG A 41 31.88 10.22 -14.85
C ARG A 41 31.65 11.42 -13.96
N LEU A 42 31.12 11.17 -12.76
CA LEU A 42 30.93 12.23 -11.77
C LEU A 42 32.25 12.95 -11.43
N SER A 43 33.38 12.22 -11.41
CA SER A 43 34.71 12.77 -11.19
C SER A 43 35.13 13.81 -12.25
N ASP A 44 34.52 13.81 -13.43
CA ASP A 44 34.84 14.70 -14.53
C ASP A 44 33.93 15.94 -14.57
N VAL A 45 32.83 15.92 -13.79
CA VAL A 45 31.91 17.06 -13.71
C VAL A 45 32.54 18.20 -12.91
N ARG A 46 32.51 19.42 -13.46
CA ARG A 46 33.11 20.62 -12.87
C ARG A 46 32.10 21.76 -12.83
N GLU A 47 32.29 22.65 -11.88
CA GLU A 47 31.61 23.95 -11.83
C GLU A 47 31.80 24.76 -13.12
N GLY A 48 30.78 25.48 -13.54
CA GLY A 48 30.76 26.32 -14.73
C GLY A 48 30.57 25.56 -16.05
N MET A 49 30.53 24.22 -16.03
CA MET A 49 30.18 23.45 -17.23
C MET A 49 28.77 23.81 -17.68
N ARG A 50 28.58 23.91 -18.98
CA ARG A 50 27.30 24.18 -19.62
C ARG A 50 26.89 23.00 -20.49
N GLY A 51 25.59 22.70 -20.46
CA GLY A 51 25.04 21.60 -21.20
C GLY A 51 23.57 21.83 -21.52
N VAL A 52 22.93 20.78 -21.98
CA VAL A 52 21.49 20.78 -22.31
C VAL A 52 20.80 19.65 -21.60
N ALA A 53 19.53 19.89 -21.23
CA ALA A 53 18.64 18.84 -20.77
C ALA A 53 17.48 18.70 -21.73
N ARG A 54 16.80 17.54 -21.68
CA ARG A 54 15.66 17.22 -22.54
C ARG A 54 14.45 16.82 -21.73
N SER A 55 13.29 17.39 -22.06
CA SER A 55 12.00 17.00 -21.48
C SER A 55 10.87 17.26 -22.47
N VAL A 56 9.74 16.59 -22.30
CA VAL A 56 8.54 16.87 -23.09
C VAL A 56 7.71 17.92 -22.36
N PHE A 57 7.45 19.04 -23.02
CA PHE A 57 6.58 20.13 -22.54
C PHE A 57 5.20 20.07 -23.19
N LYS A 58 5.11 19.54 -24.42
CA LYS A 58 3.87 19.32 -25.15
C LYS A 58 4.05 18.21 -26.19
N GLY A 59 3.03 17.37 -26.37
CA GLY A 59 3.09 16.25 -27.33
C GLY A 59 3.91 15.09 -26.80
N THR A 60 4.76 14.50 -27.63
CA THR A 60 5.57 13.31 -27.32
C THR A 60 7.06 13.54 -27.48
N GLU A 61 7.45 14.59 -28.24
CA GLU A 61 8.85 14.83 -28.57
C GLU A 61 9.53 15.70 -27.50
N PRO A 62 10.74 15.32 -27.06
CA PRO A 62 11.51 16.11 -26.11
C PRO A 62 12.02 17.41 -26.72
N GLU A 63 11.95 18.48 -25.94
CA GLU A 63 12.53 19.78 -26.24
C GLU A 63 13.77 20.03 -25.38
N GLU A 64 14.76 20.76 -25.91
CA GLU A 64 15.99 21.08 -25.21
C GLU A 64 15.89 22.41 -24.46
N PHE A 65 16.58 22.47 -23.31
CA PHE A 65 16.81 23.69 -22.53
C PHE A 65 18.18 23.64 -21.89
N ASN A 66 18.73 24.81 -21.52
CA ASN A 66 20.09 24.93 -21.04
C ASN A 66 20.22 24.55 -19.57
N VAL A 67 21.38 23.99 -19.23
CA VAL A 67 21.76 23.68 -17.83
C VAL A 67 23.19 24.17 -17.60
N GLU A 68 23.41 24.94 -16.55
CA GLU A 68 24.72 25.34 -16.06
C GLU A 68 25.00 24.59 -14.74
N ILE A 69 26.14 23.94 -14.65
CA ILE A 69 26.57 23.20 -13.46
C ILE A 69 27.14 24.18 -12.44
N ILE A 70 26.53 24.22 -11.26
CA ILE A 70 26.94 25.07 -10.14
C ILE A 70 27.95 24.37 -9.24
N GLY A 71 27.91 23.04 -9.17
CA GLY A 71 28.84 22.25 -8.38
C GLY A 71 28.31 20.86 -8.05
N VAL A 72 29.12 20.11 -7.29
CA VAL A 72 28.78 18.78 -6.80
C VAL A 72 28.75 18.79 -5.29
N VAL A 73 27.72 18.23 -4.68
CA VAL A 73 27.54 18.06 -3.24
C VAL A 73 27.73 16.59 -2.89
N PRO A 74 28.90 16.21 -2.34
CA PRO A 74 29.16 14.83 -1.95
C PRO A 74 28.20 14.39 -0.83
N GLY A 75 27.59 13.19 -0.99
CA GLY A 75 26.60 12.67 -0.04
C GLY A 75 25.34 13.51 0.06
N GLY A 76 25.05 14.37 -0.90
CA GLY A 76 23.94 15.31 -0.86
C GLY A 76 22.56 14.65 -0.85
N ILE A 77 22.41 13.46 -1.41
CA ILE A 77 21.16 12.68 -1.39
C ILE A 77 21.14 11.75 -0.18
N GLY A 78 22.28 11.14 0.12
CA GLY A 78 22.42 10.16 1.19
C GLY A 78 23.83 9.59 1.27
N PRO A 79 24.13 8.65 2.16
CA PRO A 79 25.45 8.04 2.25
C PRO A 79 25.89 7.43 0.91
N LYS A 80 27.01 7.93 0.34
CA LYS A 80 27.54 7.54 -0.97
C LYS A 80 26.61 7.86 -2.15
N GLN A 81 25.71 8.83 -1.96
CA GLN A 81 24.82 9.33 -3.01
C GLN A 81 25.02 10.82 -3.15
N ASP A 82 25.69 11.23 -4.22
CA ASP A 82 26.08 12.60 -4.48
C ASP A 82 24.99 13.33 -5.28
N LEU A 83 24.96 14.65 -5.18
CA LEU A 83 24.05 15.51 -5.92
C LEU A 83 24.84 16.51 -6.75
N ILE A 84 24.57 16.57 -8.05
CA ILE A 84 25.04 17.65 -8.91
C ILE A 84 24.01 18.78 -8.83
N VAL A 85 24.44 19.99 -8.53
CA VAL A 85 23.58 21.18 -8.50
C VAL A 85 23.70 21.90 -9.82
N GLY A 86 22.57 22.22 -10.43
CA GLY A 86 22.50 22.95 -11.71
C GLY A 86 21.47 24.07 -11.67
N ARG A 87 21.56 24.97 -12.63
CA ARG A 87 20.61 26.04 -12.92
C ARG A 87 20.12 25.87 -14.34
N ILE A 88 18.79 25.82 -14.51
CA ILE A 88 18.16 25.69 -15.84
C ILE A 88 17.81 27.06 -16.41
N SER A 89 17.81 27.17 -17.75
CA SER A 89 17.41 28.39 -18.44
C SER A 89 17.07 28.09 -19.90
N GLY A 90 16.39 29.04 -20.55
CA GLY A 90 16.05 28.97 -21.97
C GLY A 90 14.93 28.01 -22.32
N GLY A 91 14.43 28.11 -23.53
CA GLY A 91 13.35 27.30 -24.06
C GLY A 91 12.05 27.41 -23.21
N PRO A 92 11.20 26.38 -23.23
CA PRO A 92 9.99 26.38 -22.43
C PRO A 92 10.24 26.40 -20.92
N ALA A 93 11.43 25.97 -20.45
CA ALA A 93 11.81 25.96 -19.04
C ALA A 93 11.91 27.36 -18.42
N GLU A 94 12.11 28.41 -19.22
CA GLU A 94 12.11 29.80 -18.77
C GLU A 94 10.79 30.19 -18.07
N ARG A 95 9.68 29.70 -18.60
CA ARG A 95 8.33 30.01 -18.07
C ARG A 95 7.90 29.08 -16.95
N THR A 96 8.32 27.84 -16.95
CA THR A 96 7.84 26.83 -16.03
C THR A 96 8.74 26.62 -14.80
N GLY A 97 10.03 26.97 -14.94
CA GLY A 97 11.04 26.55 -13.99
C GLY A 97 11.16 25.03 -13.92
N VAL A 98 11.62 24.52 -12.77
CA VAL A 98 11.60 23.09 -12.44
C VAL A 98 10.16 22.71 -12.08
N PHE A 99 9.60 21.69 -12.74
CA PHE A 99 8.20 21.32 -12.60
C PHE A 99 8.00 19.83 -12.26
N ALA A 100 6.88 19.52 -11.62
CA ALA A 100 6.48 18.14 -11.33
C ALA A 100 6.29 17.33 -12.63
N GLY A 101 6.94 16.17 -12.71
CA GLY A 101 7.02 15.34 -13.92
C GLY A 101 8.21 15.64 -14.83
N MET A 102 9.05 16.67 -14.53
CA MET A 102 10.36 16.87 -15.16
C MET A 102 11.39 15.84 -14.65
N SER A 103 11.14 15.23 -13.52
CA SER A 103 12.03 14.26 -12.89
C SER A 103 12.40 13.14 -13.85
N GLY A 104 13.72 12.87 -13.98
CA GLY A 104 14.28 11.96 -14.97
C GLY A 104 14.82 12.62 -16.24
N SER A 105 14.60 13.92 -16.45
CA SER A 105 15.12 14.64 -17.63
C SER A 105 16.62 14.48 -17.75
N PRO A 106 17.15 13.84 -18.83
CA PRO A 106 18.58 13.62 -19.01
C PRO A 106 19.33 14.93 -19.24
N VAL A 107 20.50 15.07 -18.62
CA VAL A 107 21.39 16.23 -18.76
C VAL A 107 22.67 15.80 -19.49
N TYR A 108 22.99 16.51 -20.53
CA TYR A 108 24.15 16.25 -21.36
C TYR A 108 25.15 17.44 -21.30
N VAL A 109 26.42 17.14 -21.11
CA VAL A 109 27.55 18.08 -21.23
C VAL A 109 28.51 17.50 -22.27
N ASP A 110 28.89 18.30 -23.27
CA ASP A 110 29.71 17.86 -24.40
C ASP A 110 29.20 16.59 -25.09
N GLY A 111 27.88 16.46 -25.19
CA GLY A 111 27.19 15.28 -25.75
C GLY A 111 27.25 14.02 -24.92
N LYS A 112 27.76 14.08 -23.67
CA LYS A 112 27.82 12.96 -22.74
C LYS A 112 26.74 13.10 -21.64
N LEU A 113 26.04 12.03 -21.34
CA LEU A 113 25.02 12.00 -20.28
C LEU A 113 25.70 12.03 -18.92
N ILE A 114 25.38 13.04 -18.09
CA ILE A 114 25.91 13.19 -16.72
C ILE A 114 24.95 12.70 -15.67
N GLY A 115 23.64 12.77 -15.89
CA GLY A 115 22.62 12.41 -14.91
C GLY A 115 21.23 12.85 -15.29
N ALA A 116 20.33 12.83 -14.30
CA ALA A 116 18.91 13.17 -14.43
C ALA A 116 18.52 14.32 -13.50
N ILE A 117 17.78 15.30 -13.99
CA ILE A 117 17.11 16.28 -13.13
C ILE A 117 16.11 15.53 -12.26
N SER A 118 16.24 15.65 -10.93
CA SER A 118 15.50 14.84 -9.98
C SER A 118 15.07 15.58 -8.72
N TYR A 119 15.73 16.70 -8.40
CA TYR A 119 15.43 17.51 -7.22
C TYR A 119 15.14 18.96 -7.62
N SER A 120 14.24 19.59 -6.86
CA SER A 120 13.94 21.01 -6.98
C SER A 120 14.32 21.75 -5.70
N PHE A 121 14.47 23.04 -5.83
CA PHE A 121 14.70 23.95 -4.71
C PHE A 121 13.46 24.86 -4.57
N PRO A 122 12.55 24.55 -3.64
CA PRO A 122 11.31 25.29 -3.48
C PRO A 122 11.58 26.77 -3.16
N PHE A 123 10.80 27.66 -3.76
CA PHE A 123 10.85 29.10 -3.53
C PHE A 123 12.20 29.78 -3.90
N SER A 124 13.03 29.13 -4.70
CA SER A 124 14.24 29.75 -5.24
C SER A 124 13.87 30.89 -6.21
N LYS A 125 14.63 32.00 -6.15
CA LYS A 125 14.48 33.09 -7.12
C LYS A 125 14.98 32.70 -8.51
N GLU A 126 15.93 31.76 -8.58
CA GLU A 126 16.46 31.19 -9.82
C GLU A 126 16.01 29.73 -9.91
N PRO A 127 15.80 29.19 -11.12
CA PRO A 127 15.36 27.83 -11.30
C PRO A 127 16.51 26.82 -11.07
N MET A 128 16.83 26.62 -9.78
CA MET A 128 17.86 25.67 -9.34
C MET A 128 17.30 24.25 -9.38
N CYS A 129 18.12 23.30 -9.82
CA CYS A 129 17.79 21.87 -9.83
C CYS A 129 18.92 21.02 -9.23
N GLY A 130 18.53 19.88 -8.69
CA GLY A 130 19.46 18.82 -8.33
C GLY A 130 19.42 17.71 -9.40
N ILE A 131 20.58 17.20 -9.74
CA ILE A 131 20.79 16.20 -10.79
C ILE A 131 21.40 14.97 -10.13
N THR A 132 20.72 13.83 -10.21
CA THR A 132 21.25 12.54 -9.77
C THR A 132 22.26 12.02 -10.79
N PRO A 133 23.50 11.70 -10.38
CA PRO A 133 24.53 11.21 -11.30
C PRO A 133 24.10 9.89 -11.97
N ILE A 134 24.35 9.77 -13.29
CA ILE A 134 23.95 8.57 -14.05
C ILE A 134 24.65 7.31 -13.56
N GLU A 135 25.89 7.39 -13.09
CA GLU A 135 26.61 6.26 -12.52
C GLU A 135 25.87 5.66 -11.30
N GLN A 136 25.32 6.53 -10.45
CA GLN A 136 24.59 6.10 -9.26
C GLN A 136 23.21 5.54 -9.61
N MET A 137 22.56 6.08 -10.67
CA MET A 137 21.31 5.50 -11.17
C MET A 137 21.53 4.09 -11.71
N ILE A 138 22.58 3.84 -12.47
CA ILE A 138 22.86 2.53 -13.05
C ILE A 138 23.29 1.54 -11.98
N SER A 139 24.24 1.93 -11.13
CA SER A 139 24.86 1.03 -10.14
C SER A 139 23.87 0.45 -9.13
N ILE A 140 22.85 1.22 -8.74
CA ILE A 140 21.85 0.77 -7.76
C ILE A 140 20.98 -0.38 -8.28
N PHE A 141 20.75 -0.44 -9.61
CA PHE A 141 19.91 -1.45 -10.25
C PHE A 141 20.70 -2.66 -10.72
N GLU A 142 21.98 -2.49 -11.06
CA GLU A 142 22.82 -3.57 -11.60
C GLU A 142 23.58 -4.35 -10.53
N ASN A 143 23.81 -3.75 -9.36
CA ASN A 143 24.37 -4.46 -8.23
C ASN A 143 23.41 -5.55 -7.78
N LYS A 144 23.61 -6.76 -8.26
CA LYS A 144 23.01 -7.99 -7.72
C LYS A 144 23.60 -8.26 -6.34
N SER A 145 23.35 -7.42 -5.37
CA SER A 145 23.39 -7.88 -3.98
C SER A 145 22.40 -9.05 -3.94
N LYS A 146 22.89 -10.25 -3.66
CA LYS A 146 22.06 -11.36 -3.22
C LYS A 146 21.37 -10.85 -1.95
N ILE A 147 20.25 -10.15 -2.11
CA ILE A 147 19.26 -10.05 -1.06
C ILE A 147 18.78 -11.50 -0.97
N GLN A 148 19.47 -12.30 -0.15
CA GLN A 148 18.84 -13.46 0.43
C GLN A 148 17.55 -12.88 1.01
N ALA A 149 16.42 -13.28 0.44
CA ALA A 149 15.17 -13.16 1.13
C ALA A 149 15.42 -13.83 2.48
N SER A 150 15.67 -13.03 3.51
CA SER A 150 15.66 -13.53 4.88
C SER A 150 14.29 -14.16 4.99
N ALA A 151 14.24 -15.42 5.35
CA ALA A 151 12.98 -16.08 5.67
C ALA A 151 12.30 -15.13 6.66
N SER A 152 11.24 -14.46 6.21
CA SER A 152 10.52 -13.52 7.06
C SER A 152 10.00 -14.33 8.23
N GLU A 153 10.27 -13.87 9.45
CA GLU A 153 9.69 -14.51 10.64
C GLU A 153 8.17 -14.56 10.49
N PRO A 154 7.51 -15.65 10.93
CA PRO A 154 6.08 -15.79 10.83
C PRO A 154 5.40 -14.58 11.47
N ARG A 155 4.62 -13.84 10.68
CA ARG A 155 3.95 -12.62 11.14
C ARG A 155 2.69 -12.96 11.91
N SER A 156 2.50 -12.33 13.06
CA SER A 156 1.25 -12.35 13.80
C SER A 156 0.25 -11.36 13.21
N PHE A 157 -1.00 -11.79 13.04
CA PHE A 157 -2.12 -10.96 12.56
C PHE A 157 -3.18 -10.84 13.66
N SER A 158 -3.73 -9.65 13.84
CA SER A 158 -4.90 -9.46 14.66
C SER A 158 -6.19 -9.59 13.83
N PHE A 159 -7.25 -10.12 14.42
CA PHE A 159 -8.56 -10.14 13.76
C PHE A 159 -9.05 -8.73 13.42
N ALA A 160 -8.72 -7.74 14.25
CA ALA A 160 -9.05 -6.35 14.00
C ALA A 160 -8.42 -5.82 12.69
N GLU A 161 -7.18 -6.20 12.37
CA GLU A 161 -6.51 -5.79 11.12
C GLU A 161 -7.19 -6.34 9.85
N MET A 162 -7.86 -7.50 9.96
CA MET A 162 -8.53 -8.14 8.83
C MET A 162 -9.93 -7.58 8.54
N VAL A 163 -10.54 -6.90 9.54
CA VAL A 163 -11.92 -6.41 9.46
C VAL A 163 -11.98 -4.90 9.53
N SER A 164 -10.97 -4.27 10.12
CA SER A 164 -10.99 -2.86 10.48
C SER A 164 -10.89 -1.97 9.25
N SER A 165 -11.98 -1.31 8.99
CA SER A 165 -12.07 -0.16 8.10
C SER A 165 -11.36 1.10 8.65
N ASN A 166 -11.01 1.09 9.93
CA ASN A 166 -10.40 2.24 10.63
C ASN A 166 -8.87 2.28 10.51
N ASN A 167 -8.23 1.24 9.97
CA ASN A 167 -6.87 1.43 9.52
C ASN A 167 -6.96 2.40 8.36
N SER A 168 -6.58 3.65 8.62
CA SER A 168 -6.20 4.59 7.58
C SER A 168 -5.18 3.83 6.73
N ILE A 169 -5.66 3.24 5.61
CA ILE A 169 -4.78 2.73 4.57
C ILE A 169 -4.23 4.01 3.96
N GLY A 170 -3.33 4.64 4.71
CA GLY A 170 -2.67 5.86 4.37
C GLY A 170 -1.28 5.53 3.83
N PHE A 171 -0.70 6.47 3.18
CA PHE A 171 0.72 6.49 2.86
C PHE A 171 1.61 6.61 4.13
N GLU A 172 1.09 6.21 5.31
CA GLU A 172 1.85 6.17 6.57
C GLU A 172 3.03 5.22 6.41
N GLY A 173 4.23 5.79 6.40
CA GLY A 173 5.48 5.06 6.13
C GLY A 173 6.04 5.24 4.72
N MET A 174 5.27 5.75 3.76
CA MET A 174 5.80 6.23 2.48
C MET A 174 6.29 7.67 2.64
N THR A 175 7.38 7.87 3.36
CA THR A 175 8.00 9.18 3.43
C THR A 175 8.83 9.39 2.18
N VAL A 176 8.49 10.42 1.41
CA VAL A 176 9.46 11.02 0.50
C VAL A 176 10.69 11.36 1.32
N SER A 177 11.86 10.93 0.86
CA SER A 177 13.14 11.32 1.46
C SER A 177 13.10 12.80 1.86
N ASP A 178 13.56 13.13 3.08
CA ASP A 178 13.58 14.51 3.62
C ASP A 178 14.33 15.52 2.72
N GLY A 179 14.88 15.06 1.62
CA GLY A 179 15.61 15.84 0.63
C GLY A 179 17.10 15.94 0.92
N ALA A 180 17.83 16.43 -0.07
CA ALA A 180 19.26 16.63 -0.02
C ALA A 180 19.58 17.98 0.64
N ARG A 181 20.26 17.97 1.78
CA ARG A 181 20.69 19.19 2.48
C ARG A 181 22.09 19.62 2.02
N VAL A 182 22.22 20.85 1.58
CA VAL A 182 23.54 21.41 1.24
C VAL A 182 24.28 21.76 2.53
N SER A 183 25.40 21.06 2.81
CA SER A 183 26.24 21.39 3.98
C SER A 183 26.99 22.68 3.74
N GLY A 184 27.17 23.49 4.78
CA GLY A 184 27.93 24.76 4.71
C GLY A 184 29.46 24.63 4.56
N MET A 185 29.99 23.43 4.28
CA MET A 185 31.44 23.17 4.18
C MET A 185 31.97 23.17 2.74
N SER A 186 31.27 23.83 1.81
CA SER A 186 31.77 23.97 0.44
C SER A 186 32.69 25.20 0.31
N SER A 187 33.80 25.03 -0.39
CA SER A 187 34.65 26.17 -0.81
C SER A 187 34.08 26.98 -1.99
N ASN A 188 33.00 26.48 -2.59
CA ASN A 188 32.32 27.11 -3.72
C ASN A 188 31.37 28.20 -3.21
N SER A 189 31.57 29.45 -3.64
CA SER A 189 30.76 30.59 -3.20
C SER A 189 29.29 30.49 -3.62
N MET A 190 28.98 29.86 -4.75
CA MET A 190 27.59 29.66 -5.20
C MET A 190 26.88 28.58 -4.40
N LEU A 191 27.56 27.50 -4.05
CA LEU A 191 27.02 26.49 -3.16
C LEU A 191 26.84 27.02 -1.72
N MET A 192 27.71 27.92 -1.26
CA MET A 192 27.55 28.59 0.03
C MET A 192 26.27 29.44 0.10
N ALA A 193 25.82 30.03 -1.00
CA ALA A 193 24.58 30.80 -1.04
C ALA A 193 23.33 29.96 -0.78
N VAL A 194 23.39 28.64 -1.01
CA VAL A 194 22.29 27.68 -0.74
C VAL A 194 22.57 26.78 0.48
N ALA A 195 23.66 27.05 1.21
CA ALA A 195 24.03 26.28 2.40
C ALA A 195 22.91 26.30 3.45
N GLY A 196 22.66 25.13 4.04
CA GLY A 196 21.61 24.96 5.04
C GLY A 196 20.20 24.80 4.47
N GLN A 197 20.02 24.96 3.17
CA GLN A 197 18.75 24.75 2.49
C GLN A 197 18.59 23.30 2.00
N THR A 198 17.38 22.89 1.70
CA THR A 198 17.09 21.50 1.35
C THR A 198 16.53 21.39 -0.08
N PHE A 199 17.22 20.63 -0.93
CA PHE A 199 16.65 20.15 -2.18
C PHE A 199 15.64 19.05 -1.88
N ARG A 200 14.49 19.12 -2.49
CA ARG A 200 13.44 18.09 -2.34
C ARG A 200 13.30 17.32 -3.65
N PRO A 201 13.02 16.01 -3.62
CA PRO A 201 12.62 15.29 -4.81
C PRO A 201 11.52 16.05 -5.55
N ILE A 202 11.61 16.13 -6.88
CA ILE A 202 10.57 16.74 -7.68
C ILE A 202 9.30 15.94 -7.50
N ALA A 203 8.21 16.62 -7.14
CA ALA A 203 6.92 15.95 -6.93
C ALA A 203 6.46 15.24 -8.21
N THR A 204 5.84 14.08 -8.06
CA THR A 204 5.36 13.28 -9.18
C THR A 204 3.87 13.58 -9.41
N PRO A 205 3.47 14.07 -10.59
CA PRO A 205 2.06 14.23 -10.91
C PRO A 205 1.43 12.85 -11.08
N ILE A 206 0.28 12.65 -10.43
CA ILE A 206 -0.53 11.46 -10.55
C ILE A 206 -1.89 11.83 -11.15
N THR A 207 -2.17 11.31 -12.33
CA THR A 207 -3.39 11.60 -13.07
C THR A 207 -4.49 10.65 -12.67
N PHE A 208 -5.66 11.19 -12.33
CA PHE A 208 -6.89 10.48 -11.98
C PHE A 208 -7.88 10.56 -13.12
N SER A 209 -8.27 9.42 -13.68
CA SER A 209 -9.24 9.28 -14.76
C SER A 209 -10.43 8.45 -14.28
N GLY A 210 -11.67 8.94 -14.45
CA GLY A 210 -12.87 8.28 -13.96
C GLY A 210 -13.17 8.54 -12.47
N PHE A 211 -12.48 9.47 -11.83
CA PHE A 211 -12.68 9.79 -10.42
C PHE A 211 -13.45 11.09 -10.21
N SER A 212 -14.33 11.08 -9.20
CA SER A 212 -15.11 12.25 -8.77
C SER A 212 -14.23 13.24 -8.00
N GLN A 213 -14.63 14.52 -8.02
CA GLN A 213 -13.96 15.56 -7.24
C GLN A 213 -13.95 15.24 -5.74
N ALA A 214 -15.03 14.69 -5.21
CA ALA A 214 -15.14 14.29 -3.80
C ALA A 214 -14.08 13.26 -3.40
N THR A 215 -13.78 12.32 -4.30
CA THR A 215 -12.69 11.33 -4.08
C THR A 215 -11.33 12.00 -4.08
N LEU A 216 -11.09 12.89 -5.05
CA LEU A 216 -9.84 13.67 -5.10
C LEU A 216 -9.64 14.48 -3.83
N ASP A 217 -10.64 15.23 -3.38
CA ASP A 217 -10.56 16.05 -2.18
C ASP A 217 -10.28 15.21 -0.93
N ARG A 218 -10.86 14.01 -0.86
CA ARG A 218 -10.67 13.09 0.27
C ARG A 218 -9.25 12.55 0.37
N PHE A 219 -8.62 12.17 -0.76
CA PHE A 219 -7.32 11.51 -0.78
C PHE A 219 -6.13 12.44 -1.09
N SER A 220 -6.38 13.65 -1.62
CA SER A 220 -5.32 14.62 -1.95
C SER A 220 -4.37 14.94 -0.79
N PRO A 221 -4.83 15.15 0.46
CA PRO A 221 -3.91 15.46 1.56
C PRO A 221 -2.86 14.36 1.79
N GLU A 222 -3.25 13.10 1.67
CA GLU A 222 -2.37 11.96 1.84
C GLU A 222 -1.37 11.83 0.67
N LEU A 223 -1.86 12.01 -0.56
CA LEU A 223 -1.04 11.99 -1.76
C LEU A 223 0.03 13.09 -1.74
N LEU A 224 -0.36 14.32 -1.36
CA LEU A 224 0.57 15.44 -1.27
C LEU A 224 1.67 15.21 -0.22
N LYS A 225 1.35 14.59 0.92
CA LYS A 225 2.35 14.19 1.93
C LYS A 225 3.35 13.18 1.37
N ALA A 226 2.92 12.30 0.47
CA ALA A 226 3.77 11.34 -0.23
C ALA A 226 4.53 11.94 -1.43
N GLY A 227 4.46 13.27 -1.66
CA GLY A 227 5.11 13.94 -2.79
C GLY A 227 4.42 13.69 -4.14
N LEU A 228 3.16 13.24 -4.11
CA LEU A 228 2.34 13.03 -5.31
C LEU A 228 1.38 14.21 -5.49
N ILE A 229 1.33 14.77 -6.70
CA ILE A 229 0.38 15.84 -7.03
C ILE A 229 -0.81 15.23 -7.76
N PRO A 230 -1.99 15.14 -7.12
CA PRO A 230 -3.18 14.63 -7.77
C PRO A 230 -3.66 15.62 -8.84
N VAL A 231 -3.87 15.12 -10.04
CA VAL A 231 -4.34 15.88 -11.20
C VAL A 231 -5.56 15.19 -11.76
N ALA A 232 -6.68 15.89 -11.83
CA ALA A 232 -7.86 15.37 -12.52
C ALA A 232 -7.60 15.33 -14.02
N ALA A 233 -7.80 14.16 -14.65
CA ALA A 233 -7.73 14.06 -16.09
C ALA A 233 -9.07 14.48 -16.70
N ALA A 234 -9.03 15.39 -17.66
CA ALA A 234 -10.15 15.64 -18.55
C ALA A 234 -10.13 14.56 -19.64
N GLY A 235 -10.97 13.52 -19.51
CA GLY A 235 -11.17 12.54 -20.56
C GLY A 235 -10.93 11.10 -20.12
N GLY A 236 -11.84 10.31 -20.47
CA GLY A 236 -12.06 8.89 -20.60
C GLY A 236 -11.15 7.88 -19.91
N SER A 237 -11.80 6.81 -19.50
CA SER A 237 -11.17 5.56 -19.10
C SER A 237 -10.12 5.10 -20.12
N SER A 238 -8.95 4.75 -19.65
CA SER A 238 -7.98 4.07 -20.50
C SER A 238 -8.45 2.62 -20.68
N ASN A 239 -8.75 2.22 -21.91
CA ASN A 239 -9.06 0.82 -22.18
C ASN A 239 -7.91 -0.08 -21.71
N ILE A 240 -8.25 -1.21 -21.13
CA ILE A 240 -7.26 -2.26 -20.83
C ILE A 240 -6.78 -2.82 -22.17
N SER A 241 -5.68 -2.27 -22.68
CA SER A 241 -5.05 -2.74 -23.92
C SER A 241 -3.94 -3.74 -23.62
N PRO A 242 -3.71 -4.72 -24.51
CA PRO A 242 -2.59 -5.63 -24.38
C PRO A 242 -1.25 -4.89 -24.49
N LEU A 243 -0.16 -5.57 -24.12
CA LEU A 243 1.19 -5.05 -24.22
C LEU A 243 1.51 -4.67 -25.68
N LYS A 244 1.81 -3.40 -25.92
CA LYS A 244 2.23 -2.89 -27.25
C LYS A 244 3.71 -3.22 -27.49
N PRO A 245 4.08 -3.76 -28.65
CA PRO A 245 5.47 -3.95 -29.02
C PRO A 245 6.27 -2.64 -29.00
N SER A 246 7.45 -2.66 -28.42
CA SER A 246 8.36 -1.52 -28.43
C SER A 246 9.14 -1.44 -29.76
N ASN A 247 9.51 -0.23 -30.16
CA ASN A 247 10.38 0.05 -31.31
C ASN A 247 11.60 0.88 -30.89
N ALA A 248 12.44 1.27 -31.83
CA ALA A 248 13.66 2.04 -31.54
C ALA A 248 13.40 3.39 -30.85
N ASN A 249 12.23 4.00 -31.07
CA ASN A 249 11.86 5.30 -30.52
C ASN A 249 11.06 5.23 -29.21
N THR A 250 10.64 4.04 -28.79
CA THR A 250 9.85 3.86 -27.57
C THR A 250 10.68 4.22 -26.34
N LEU A 251 10.21 5.17 -25.54
CA LEU A 251 10.82 5.59 -24.26
C LEU A 251 12.32 5.90 -24.34
N THR A 252 12.75 6.63 -25.37
CA THR A 252 14.11 7.17 -25.46
C THR A 252 14.32 8.31 -24.45
N GLY A 253 15.58 8.65 -24.14
CA GLY A 253 15.91 9.69 -23.16
C GLY A 253 15.25 11.05 -23.44
N GLY A 254 14.63 11.62 -22.43
CA GLY A 254 13.84 12.85 -22.50
C GLY A 254 12.33 12.64 -22.75
N ARG A 255 11.91 11.47 -23.24
CA ARG A 255 10.48 11.16 -23.45
C ARG A 255 9.73 11.01 -22.13
N SER A 256 8.44 11.33 -22.17
CA SER A 256 7.55 11.17 -21.02
C SER A 256 7.17 9.70 -20.83
N VAL A 257 7.23 9.23 -19.58
CA VAL A 257 6.86 7.88 -19.19
C VAL A 257 5.81 7.92 -18.10
N SER A 258 4.85 7.02 -18.17
CA SER A 258 3.84 6.84 -17.12
C SER A 258 3.93 5.44 -16.51
N MET A 259 3.68 5.39 -15.20
CA MET A 259 3.51 4.16 -14.41
C MET A 259 2.05 4.06 -13.99
N HIS A 260 1.35 3.02 -14.42
CA HIS A 260 -0.03 2.82 -14.07
C HIS A 260 -0.15 2.06 -12.74
N LEU A 261 -0.88 2.66 -11.81
CA LEU A 261 -1.31 2.04 -10.57
C LEU A 261 -2.68 1.37 -10.74
N ALA A 262 -3.53 1.97 -11.57
CA ALA A 262 -4.80 1.39 -12.02
C ALA A 262 -5.03 1.75 -13.49
N ARG A 263 -5.73 0.88 -14.23
CA ARG A 263 -6.12 1.11 -15.63
C ARG A 263 -7.44 0.39 -15.96
N GLY A 264 -8.19 0.91 -16.90
CA GLY A 264 -9.55 0.49 -17.22
C GLY A 264 -10.52 1.62 -16.97
N ASP A 265 -11.73 1.35 -16.45
CA ASP A 265 -12.72 2.38 -16.14
C ASP A 265 -12.21 3.39 -15.11
N TYR A 266 -11.29 2.98 -14.24
CA TYR A 266 -10.51 3.86 -13.37
C TYR A 266 -9.04 3.83 -13.78
N GLY A 267 -8.51 5.02 -14.10
CA GLY A 267 -7.10 5.20 -14.42
C GLY A 267 -6.37 5.99 -13.34
N LEU A 268 -5.28 5.42 -12.82
CA LEU A 268 -4.30 6.11 -11.98
C LEU A 268 -2.94 5.93 -12.61
N ALA A 269 -2.29 7.03 -13.00
CA ALA A 269 -0.98 6.96 -13.62
C ALA A 269 -0.06 8.08 -13.13
N ALA A 270 1.10 7.69 -12.62
CA ALA A 270 2.17 8.60 -12.24
C ALA A 270 3.06 8.90 -13.44
N SER A 271 3.41 10.16 -13.67
CA SER A 271 4.16 10.58 -14.86
C SER A 271 5.50 11.20 -14.51
N GLY A 272 6.53 10.85 -15.30
CA GLY A 272 7.88 11.40 -15.21
C GLY A 272 8.58 11.42 -16.57
N THR A 273 9.92 11.39 -16.55
CA THR A 273 10.74 11.46 -17.76
C THR A 273 11.77 10.33 -17.76
N VAL A 274 12.04 9.78 -18.94
CA VAL A 274 13.07 8.75 -19.15
C VAL A 274 14.44 9.43 -19.18
N THR A 275 15.38 8.90 -18.40
CA THR A 275 16.77 9.36 -18.39
C THR A 275 17.60 8.65 -19.44
N LEU A 276 17.54 7.33 -19.44
CA LEU A 276 18.32 6.47 -20.31
C LEU A 276 17.50 5.25 -20.72
N ARG A 277 17.59 4.89 -21.98
CA ARG A 277 17.22 3.57 -22.51
C ARG A 277 18.45 2.83 -22.95
N ASP A 278 18.64 1.62 -22.46
CA ASP A 278 19.68 0.68 -22.85
C ASP A 278 19.05 -0.64 -23.27
N GLY A 279 18.88 -0.84 -24.57
CA GLY A 279 18.17 -1.99 -25.11
C GLY A 279 16.72 -2.02 -24.65
N ASP A 280 16.38 -3.01 -23.82
CA ASP A 280 15.08 -3.19 -23.16
C ASP A 280 14.98 -2.52 -21.78
N LYS A 281 16.10 -2.03 -21.24
CA LYS A 281 16.19 -1.40 -19.92
C LYS A 281 15.83 0.08 -20.00
N ILE A 282 14.99 0.53 -19.06
CA ILE A 282 14.57 1.92 -18.92
C ILE A 282 14.96 2.43 -17.53
N TYR A 283 15.69 3.55 -17.50
CA TYR A 283 16.05 4.28 -16.28
C TYR A 283 15.32 5.62 -16.29
N ALA A 284 14.59 5.95 -15.23
CA ALA A 284 13.76 7.14 -15.19
C ALA A 284 13.71 7.78 -13.79
N PHE A 285 13.15 8.98 -13.68
CA PHE A 285 12.88 9.79 -12.50
C PHE A 285 14.11 10.36 -11.80
N GLY A 286 15.18 9.61 -11.60
CA GLY A 286 16.35 10.06 -10.85
C GLY A 286 16.16 10.17 -9.33
N HIS A 287 14.98 9.89 -8.82
CA HIS A 287 14.61 9.79 -7.42
C HIS A 287 13.60 8.66 -7.24
N PRO A 288 13.34 8.15 -6.01
CA PRO A 288 12.31 7.13 -5.81
C PRO A 288 10.93 7.67 -6.15
N PHE A 289 10.06 6.80 -6.67
CA PHE A 289 8.64 7.10 -6.80
C PHE A 289 7.97 7.10 -5.42
N LEU A 290 8.00 5.95 -4.74
CA LEU A 290 7.51 5.75 -3.37
C LEU A 290 8.49 4.90 -2.54
N GLY A 291 9.63 4.49 -3.11
CA GLY A 291 10.59 3.65 -2.43
C GLY A 291 10.15 2.20 -2.26
N LEU A 292 9.36 1.67 -3.18
CA LEU A 292 8.76 0.33 -3.12
C LEU A 292 9.78 -0.81 -3.13
N GLY A 293 11.02 -0.53 -3.54
CA GLY A 293 12.03 -1.56 -3.71
C GLY A 293 11.82 -2.35 -4.98
N THR A 294 11.48 -3.64 -4.87
CA THR A 294 11.02 -4.45 -6.01
C THR A 294 9.57 -4.11 -6.29
N SER A 295 9.24 -3.81 -7.53
CA SER A 295 7.89 -3.41 -7.98
C SER A 295 7.52 -4.16 -9.26
N ASP A 296 6.26 -4.08 -9.66
CA ASP A 296 5.76 -4.62 -10.92
C ASP A 296 4.60 -3.74 -11.41
N LEU A 297 4.93 -2.52 -11.85
CA LEU A 297 3.97 -1.50 -12.27
C LEU A 297 3.93 -1.40 -13.79
N ALA A 298 2.75 -1.31 -14.38
CA ALA A 298 2.61 -1.16 -15.83
C ALA A 298 3.26 0.14 -16.30
N MET A 299 4.10 0.05 -17.34
CA MET A 299 4.86 1.15 -17.92
C MET A 299 4.34 1.47 -19.32
N SER A 300 4.08 2.75 -19.59
CA SER A 300 3.67 3.23 -20.91
C SER A 300 4.41 4.48 -21.34
N GLU A 301 4.36 4.79 -22.62
CA GLU A 301 4.61 6.13 -23.12
C GLU A 301 3.47 7.05 -22.64
N SER A 302 3.68 8.36 -22.69
CA SER A 302 2.62 9.32 -22.40
C SER A 302 2.69 10.54 -23.31
N HIS A 303 1.51 11.05 -23.64
CA HIS A 303 1.33 12.29 -24.37
C HIS A 303 1.15 13.45 -23.37
N VAL A 304 2.00 14.44 -23.44
CA VAL A 304 1.92 15.64 -22.59
C VAL A 304 0.96 16.64 -23.24
N VAL A 305 -0.17 16.89 -22.60
CA VAL A 305 -1.13 17.90 -23.05
C VAL A 305 -0.51 19.29 -22.93
N THR A 306 0.06 19.59 -21.77
CA THR A 306 0.79 20.82 -21.47
C THR A 306 1.54 20.70 -20.15
N VAL A 307 2.46 21.60 -19.90
CA VAL A 307 2.96 21.88 -18.55
C VAL A 307 2.19 23.11 -18.04
N VAL A 308 1.48 22.94 -16.93
CA VAL A 308 0.73 24.02 -16.28
C VAL A 308 1.69 24.83 -15.42
N PRO A 309 1.98 26.10 -15.79
CA PRO A 309 2.83 26.96 -14.97
C PRO A 309 2.06 27.41 -13.72
N SER A 310 2.72 27.29 -12.56
CA SER A 310 2.16 27.69 -11.27
C SER A 310 3.22 28.30 -10.38
N ILE A 311 2.86 29.29 -9.59
CA ILE A 311 3.77 29.94 -8.63
C ILE A 311 4.21 28.94 -7.54
N ASN A 312 3.29 28.05 -7.12
CA ASN A 312 3.62 27.09 -6.06
C ASN A 312 4.35 25.86 -6.61
N ASN A 313 3.81 25.26 -7.67
CA ASN A 313 4.38 24.04 -8.25
C ASN A 313 3.83 23.84 -9.67
N SER A 314 4.64 24.14 -10.67
CA SER A 314 4.30 23.81 -12.05
C SER A 314 4.26 22.28 -12.21
N PHE A 315 3.36 21.76 -13.04
CA PHE A 315 3.24 20.33 -13.22
C PHE A 315 2.88 19.94 -14.66
N LYS A 316 3.32 18.73 -15.03
CA LYS A 316 3.02 18.11 -16.30
C LYS A 316 1.63 17.49 -16.28
N LEU A 317 0.76 17.92 -17.17
CA LEU A 317 -0.52 17.27 -17.45
C LEU A 317 -0.30 16.30 -18.61
N ALA A 318 -0.29 15.00 -18.30
CA ALA A 318 -0.03 13.95 -19.28
C ALA A 318 -1.15 12.93 -19.32
N VAL A 319 -1.38 12.35 -20.50
CA VAL A 319 -2.29 11.23 -20.73
C VAL A 319 -1.45 10.03 -21.10
N SER A 320 -1.68 8.93 -20.40
CA SER A 320 -0.93 7.69 -20.61
C SER A 320 -1.41 6.95 -21.84
N ASP A 321 -0.49 6.37 -22.59
CA ASP A 321 -0.73 5.53 -23.76
C ASP A 321 -0.82 4.04 -23.37
N SER A 322 -0.83 3.17 -24.40
CA SER A 322 -0.80 1.72 -24.21
C SER A 322 0.49 1.28 -23.51
N MET A 323 0.36 0.25 -22.68
CA MET A 323 1.48 -0.36 -21.96
C MET A 323 2.53 -0.93 -22.92
N VAL A 324 3.81 -0.65 -22.63
CA VAL A 324 4.97 -1.12 -23.41
C VAL A 324 5.92 -1.99 -22.59
N GLY A 325 5.71 -2.09 -21.28
CA GLY A 325 6.58 -2.83 -20.37
C GLY A 325 6.15 -2.71 -18.92
N SER A 326 7.06 -3.04 -18.00
CA SER A 326 6.85 -2.91 -16.57
C SER A 326 8.01 -2.20 -15.87
N MET A 327 7.71 -1.40 -14.83
CA MET A 327 8.66 -0.85 -13.88
C MET A 327 8.88 -1.88 -12.78
N THR A 328 10.08 -2.43 -12.71
CA THR A 328 10.40 -3.59 -11.86
C THR A 328 11.14 -3.24 -10.59
N GLN A 329 11.66 -2.01 -10.47
CA GLN A 329 12.34 -1.52 -9.27
C GLN A 329 12.10 -0.02 -9.06
N ASP A 330 11.91 0.34 -7.79
CA ASP A 330 11.80 1.71 -7.31
C ASP A 330 12.77 1.91 -6.15
N ARG A 331 13.87 2.66 -6.39
CA ARG A 331 14.97 2.80 -5.45
C ARG A 331 15.40 4.25 -5.28
N ALA A 332 16.31 4.50 -4.34
CA ALA A 332 16.73 5.84 -3.93
C ALA A 332 17.18 6.77 -5.07
N THR A 333 17.77 6.25 -6.14
CA THR A 333 18.30 7.04 -7.26
C THR A 333 17.47 6.94 -8.53
N GLY A 334 16.24 6.39 -8.45
CA GLY A 334 15.32 6.35 -9.59
C GLY A 334 14.44 5.12 -9.66
N VAL A 335 13.72 5.02 -10.77
CA VAL A 335 12.91 3.84 -11.12
C VAL A 335 13.53 3.13 -12.33
N PHE A 336 13.40 1.80 -12.33
CA PHE A 336 13.94 0.96 -13.39
C PHE A 336 12.86 0.06 -13.98
N GLY A 337 12.77 0.01 -15.29
CA GLY A 337 11.80 -0.78 -16.01
C GLY A 337 12.39 -1.64 -17.12
N LYS A 338 11.57 -2.55 -17.64
CA LYS A 338 11.87 -3.40 -18.80
C LYS A 338 10.76 -3.31 -19.83
N LEU A 339 11.15 -3.07 -21.08
CA LEU A 339 10.27 -3.15 -22.24
C LEU A 339 9.92 -4.61 -22.55
N GLY A 340 8.75 -4.82 -23.14
CA GLY A 340 8.32 -6.15 -23.58
C GLY A 340 7.88 -7.10 -22.46
N THR A 341 7.83 -6.64 -21.21
CA THR A 341 7.39 -7.44 -20.05
C THR A 341 6.08 -6.88 -19.52
N ALA A 342 5.04 -7.71 -19.42
CA ALA A 342 3.78 -7.30 -18.82
C ALA A 342 3.82 -7.53 -17.30
N PRO A 343 3.38 -6.55 -16.48
CA PRO A 343 3.24 -6.73 -15.05
C PRO A 343 2.04 -7.63 -14.72
N LYS A 344 2.06 -8.21 -13.52
CA LYS A 344 0.90 -8.90 -12.97
C LYS A 344 0.00 -7.89 -12.29
N MET A 345 -1.14 -7.58 -12.91
CA MET A 345 -2.17 -6.74 -12.32
C MET A 345 -3.32 -7.59 -11.78
N ILE A 346 -4.09 -7.04 -10.84
CA ILE A 346 -5.26 -7.70 -10.25
C ILE A 346 -6.51 -7.19 -10.95
N PRO A 347 -7.25 -8.04 -11.70
CA PRO A 347 -8.52 -7.65 -12.31
C PRO A 347 -9.59 -7.39 -11.25
N VAL A 348 -10.34 -6.31 -11.41
CA VAL A 348 -11.44 -5.91 -10.51
C VAL A 348 -12.69 -5.64 -11.33
N LYS A 349 -13.77 -6.30 -10.99
CA LYS A 349 -15.09 -6.10 -11.58
C LYS A 349 -16.08 -5.71 -10.50
N LEU A 350 -16.68 -4.54 -10.62
CA LEU A 350 -17.70 -4.04 -9.71
C LEU A 350 -19.01 -3.86 -10.45
N LYS A 351 -20.09 -4.37 -9.88
CA LYS A 351 -21.45 -4.07 -10.31
C LYS A 351 -22.09 -3.20 -9.24
N LEU A 352 -22.45 -1.97 -9.58
CA LEU A 352 -23.15 -1.05 -8.72
C LEU A 352 -24.63 -1.02 -9.04
N MET A 353 -25.47 -1.25 -8.04
CA MET A 353 -26.91 -1.12 -8.09
C MET A 353 -27.34 0.00 -7.16
N THR A 354 -28.03 0.99 -7.67
CA THR A 354 -28.54 2.12 -6.88
C THR A 354 -30.04 1.99 -6.64
N SER A 355 -30.55 2.68 -5.62
CA SER A 355 -31.99 2.76 -5.32
C SER A 355 -32.84 3.30 -6.50
N ARG A 356 -32.20 3.99 -7.47
CA ARG A 356 -32.85 4.54 -8.66
C ARG A 356 -32.97 3.55 -9.81
N GLY A 357 -32.37 2.35 -9.68
CA GLY A 357 -32.41 1.31 -10.70
C GLY A 357 -31.39 1.47 -11.83
N ASP A 358 -30.40 2.33 -11.66
CA ASP A 358 -29.28 2.47 -12.61
C ASP A 358 -28.17 1.47 -12.26
N ASP A 359 -28.14 0.35 -12.99
CA ASP A 359 -27.06 -0.64 -12.85
C ASP A 359 -25.84 -0.20 -13.66
N GLN A 360 -24.69 -0.11 -13.02
CA GLN A 360 -23.41 0.21 -13.66
C GLN A 360 -22.38 -0.88 -13.40
N VAL A 361 -21.58 -1.18 -14.42
CA VAL A 361 -20.49 -2.15 -14.31
C VAL A 361 -19.18 -1.42 -14.57
N TYR A 362 -18.22 -1.62 -13.67
CA TYR A 362 -16.87 -1.10 -13.79
C TYR A 362 -15.90 -2.26 -13.94
N ASP A 363 -15.04 -2.18 -14.96
CA ASP A 363 -14.01 -3.17 -15.27
C ASP A 363 -12.65 -2.48 -15.33
N PHE A 364 -11.78 -2.84 -14.42
CA PHE A 364 -10.46 -2.24 -14.29
C PHE A 364 -9.47 -3.22 -13.65
N GLU A 365 -8.21 -2.89 -13.67
CA GLU A 365 -7.18 -3.64 -12.97
C GLU A 365 -6.29 -2.72 -12.16
N ILE A 366 -5.79 -3.23 -11.02
CA ILE A 366 -4.93 -2.49 -10.09
C ILE A 366 -3.57 -3.16 -9.94
N ALA A 367 -2.55 -2.36 -9.66
CA ALA A 367 -1.21 -2.85 -9.39
C ALA A 367 -1.18 -3.79 -8.19
N ARG A 368 -0.33 -4.82 -8.27
CA ARG A 368 -0.07 -5.79 -7.20
C ARG A 368 1.15 -5.35 -6.39
N ASP A 369 0.92 -4.86 -5.19
CA ASP A 369 1.94 -4.40 -4.25
C ASP A 369 1.39 -4.42 -2.82
N ASP A 370 2.23 -4.69 -1.83
CA ASP A 370 1.80 -4.87 -0.42
C ASP A 370 1.11 -3.64 0.17
N VAL A 371 1.48 -2.46 -0.28
CA VAL A 371 1.00 -1.17 0.21
C VAL A 371 0.00 -0.54 -0.76
N LEU A 372 0.33 -0.55 -2.06
CA LEU A 372 -0.49 0.09 -3.07
C LEU A 372 -1.82 -0.62 -3.32
N THR A 373 -1.84 -1.95 -3.40
CA THR A 373 -3.07 -2.69 -3.72
C THR A 373 -4.23 -2.39 -2.78
N PRO A 374 -4.07 -2.45 -1.43
CA PRO A 374 -5.15 -2.11 -0.50
C PRO A 374 -5.62 -0.67 -0.64
N LEU A 375 -4.68 0.27 -0.86
CA LEU A 375 -4.98 1.68 -1.06
C LEU A 375 -5.78 1.91 -2.35
N LEU A 376 -5.32 1.35 -3.47
CA LEU A 376 -5.96 1.49 -4.78
C LEU A 376 -7.38 0.93 -4.76
N LEU A 377 -7.55 -0.23 -4.12
CA LEU A 377 -8.87 -0.82 -3.96
C LEU A 377 -9.77 0.04 -3.07
N ASN A 378 -9.24 0.62 -1.99
CA ASN A 378 -10.01 1.53 -1.13
C ASN A 378 -10.45 2.78 -1.90
N VAL A 379 -9.55 3.42 -2.64
CA VAL A 379 -9.83 4.64 -3.41
C VAL A 379 -10.85 4.36 -4.52
N THR A 380 -10.69 3.26 -5.26
CA THR A 380 -11.60 2.89 -6.37
C THR A 380 -12.98 2.50 -5.87
N LEU A 381 -13.09 1.71 -4.81
CA LEU A 381 -14.36 1.35 -4.19
C LEU A 381 -15.07 2.57 -3.60
N TYR A 382 -14.34 3.42 -2.86
CA TYR A 382 -14.89 4.66 -2.33
C TYR A 382 -15.43 5.54 -3.45
N ASN A 383 -14.66 5.69 -4.55
CA ASN A 383 -15.10 6.45 -5.71
C ASN A 383 -16.37 5.87 -6.34
N THR A 384 -16.42 4.55 -6.53
CA THR A 384 -17.61 3.87 -7.09
C THR A 384 -18.86 4.16 -6.28
N LEU A 385 -18.74 4.13 -4.94
CA LEU A 385 -19.87 4.34 -4.03
C LEU A 385 -20.31 5.81 -3.97
N VAL A 386 -19.36 6.77 -4.04
CA VAL A 386 -19.63 8.21 -3.84
C VAL A 386 -20.01 8.92 -5.15
N ALA A 387 -19.49 8.46 -6.31
CA ALA A 387 -19.66 9.17 -7.58
C ALA A 387 -21.13 9.26 -8.06
N GLN A 388 -21.98 8.32 -7.64
CA GLN A 388 -23.36 8.19 -8.13
C GLN A 388 -24.43 8.67 -7.13
N GLU A 389 -24.05 8.93 -5.87
CA GLU A 389 -25.00 9.27 -4.82
C GLU A 389 -24.68 10.64 -4.19
N ARG A 390 -25.70 11.22 -3.54
CA ARG A 390 -25.51 12.47 -2.77
C ARG A 390 -24.59 12.19 -1.59
N ASN A 391 -23.52 12.96 -1.47
CA ASN A 391 -22.54 12.88 -0.37
C ASN A 391 -23.09 13.22 1.03
N LEU A 392 -24.39 13.50 1.16
CA LEU A 392 -25.02 13.97 2.39
C LEU A 392 -26.24 13.09 2.71
N GLY A 393 -26.14 12.37 3.80
CA GLY A 393 -27.21 11.55 4.33
C GLY A 393 -26.74 10.21 4.89
N GLU A 394 -27.65 9.49 5.54
CA GLU A 394 -27.44 8.12 5.97
C GLU A 394 -27.74 7.17 4.81
N SER A 395 -26.86 6.23 4.56
CA SER A 395 -27.01 5.19 3.53
C SER A 395 -26.74 3.82 4.10
N THR A 396 -27.32 2.80 3.48
CA THR A 396 -26.98 1.39 3.73
C THR A 396 -26.30 0.82 2.51
N ILE A 397 -25.11 0.24 2.69
CA ILE A 397 -24.30 -0.37 1.64
C ILE A 397 -24.30 -1.88 1.85
N VAL A 398 -24.69 -2.62 0.82
CA VAL A 398 -24.59 -4.08 0.78
C VAL A 398 -23.50 -4.47 -0.20
N ILE A 399 -22.59 -5.32 0.24
CA ILE A 399 -21.54 -5.90 -0.57
C ILE A 399 -21.76 -7.40 -0.65
N ASP A 400 -21.80 -7.94 -1.86
CA ASP A 400 -21.77 -9.37 -2.13
C ASP A 400 -20.72 -9.68 -3.19
N GLY A 401 -20.01 -10.79 -3.05
CA GLY A 401 -19.02 -11.19 -4.03
C GLY A 401 -17.85 -11.99 -3.48
N ASN A 402 -16.77 -12.01 -4.26
CA ASN A 402 -15.64 -12.87 -3.97
C ASN A 402 -14.31 -12.23 -4.39
N ILE A 403 -13.26 -12.52 -3.60
CA ILE A 403 -11.86 -12.36 -4.00
C ILE A 403 -11.35 -13.77 -4.34
N ARG A 404 -10.97 -13.97 -5.61
CA ARG A 404 -10.47 -15.26 -6.10
C ARG A 404 -8.96 -15.30 -6.07
N ILE A 405 -8.43 -16.36 -5.48
CA ILE A 405 -6.99 -16.64 -5.37
C ILE A 405 -6.75 -17.99 -6.03
N ARG A 406 -5.75 -18.06 -6.88
CA ARG A 406 -5.45 -19.26 -7.67
C ARG A 406 -5.19 -20.46 -6.77
N ASN A 407 -5.86 -21.58 -7.08
CA ASN A 407 -5.77 -22.84 -6.33
C ASN A 407 -6.15 -22.76 -4.85
N GLN A 408 -6.90 -21.73 -4.44
CA GLN A 408 -7.38 -21.55 -3.07
C GLN A 408 -8.90 -21.38 -3.03
N ALA A 409 -9.48 -21.57 -1.83
CA ALA A 409 -10.88 -21.22 -1.61
C ALA A 409 -11.07 -19.69 -1.77
N PRO A 410 -12.19 -19.22 -2.34
CA PRO A 410 -12.43 -17.79 -2.46
C PRO A 410 -12.67 -17.15 -1.09
N ILE A 411 -12.25 -15.89 -0.96
CA ILE A 411 -12.68 -15.08 0.17
C ILE A 411 -14.05 -14.52 -0.12
N LYS A 412 -15.02 -14.86 0.74
CA LYS A 412 -16.40 -14.40 0.63
C LYS A 412 -16.55 -12.99 1.16
N MET A 413 -17.16 -12.12 0.37
CA MET A 413 -17.41 -10.72 0.72
C MET A 413 -18.92 -10.48 0.82
N GLN A 414 -19.52 -10.93 1.92
CA GLN A 414 -20.93 -10.70 2.23
C GLN A 414 -21.03 -9.79 3.43
N ARG A 415 -21.23 -8.50 3.22
CA ARG A 415 -21.18 -7.50 4.28
C ARG A 415 -22.21 -6.41 4.06
N ARG A 416 -22.68 -5.81 5.16
CA ARG A 416 -23.60 -4.68 5.12
C ARG A 416 -23.16 -3.62 6.13
N PHE A 417 -23.23 -2.37 5.71
CA PHE A 417 -22.84 -1.20 6.50
C PHE A 417 -23.91 -0.12 6.39
N ALA A 418 -24.18 0.62 7.46
CA ALA A 418 -25.16 1.69 7.45
C ALA A 418 -24.65 2.91 8.24
N GLY A 419 -25.15 4.08 7.89
CA GLY A 419 -24.86 5.35 8.54
C GLY A 419 -24.05 6.31 7.64
N VAL A 420 -23.64 7.44 8.21
CA VAL A 420 -22.96 8.55 7.49
C VAL A 420 -21.60 8.11 6.92
N GLN A 421 -20.91 7.19 7.56
CA GLN A 421 -19.59 6.69 7.15
C GLN A 421 -19.65 5.36 6.37
N ALA A 422 -20.84 4.92 5.96
CA ALA A 422 -21.04 3.61 5.34
C ALA A 422 -20.14 3.40 4.11
N PHE A 423 -19.98 4.39 3.24
CA PHE A 423 -19.12 4.34 2.06
C PHE A 423 -17.65 4.07 2.40
N GLN A 424 -17.12 4.80 3.38
CA GLN A 424 -15.73 4.66 3.81
C GLN A 424 -15.47 3.30 4.48
N ILE A 425 -16.39 2.89 5.36
CA ILE A 425 -16.30 1.62 6.08
C ILE A 425 -16.41 0.45 5.09
N ALA A 426 -17.33 0.52 4.14
CA ALA A 426 -17.53 -0.48 3.11
C ALA A 426 -16.25 -0.67 2.26
N ALA A 427 -15.67 0.41 1.72
CA ALA A 427 -14.44 0.37 0.95
C ALA A 427 -13.27 -0.22 1.76
N GLY A 428 -13.09 0.23 3.01
CA GLY A 428 -12.07 -0.28 3.92
C GLY A 428 -12.22 -1.77 4.25
N SER A 429 -13.45 -2.24 4.39
CA SER A 429 -13.74 -3.64 4.73
C SER A 429 -13.32 -4.64 3.66
N VAL A 430 -13.29 -4.22 2.39
CA VAL A 430 -12.82 -5.04 1.27
C VAL A 430 -11.31 -4.99 1.15
N SER A 431 -10.70 -3.83 1.33
CA SER A 431 -9.26 -3.65 1.19
C SER A 431 -8.45 -4.26 2.34
N ALA A 432 -9.00 -4.31 3.56
CA ALA A 432 -8.31 -4.82 4.75
C ALA A 432 -7.83 -6.28 4.63
N PRO A 433 -8.66 -7.26 4.25
CA PRO A 433 -8.22 -8.64 4.10
C PRO A 433 -7.17 -8.83 2.99
N ILE A 434 -7.25 -8.05 1.90
CA ILE A 434 -6.23 -8.07 0.84
C ILE A 434 -4.89 -7.56 1.36
N GLY A 435 -4.91 -6.46 2.11
CA GLY A 435 -3.70 -5.95 2.76
C GLY A 435 -3.09 -6.96 3.74
N ALA A 436 -3.90 -7.69 4.48
CA ALA A 436 -3.42 -8.74 5.38
C ALA A 436 -2.76 -9.90 4.61
N LEU A 437 -3.36 -10.36 3.51
CA LEU A 437 -2.80 -11.41 2.64
C LEU A 437 -1.45 -11.00 2.06
N LEU A 438 -1.36 -9.80 1.49
CA LEU A 438 -0.14 -9.30 0.87
C LEU A 438 0.99 -9.15 1.90
N ARG A 439 0.69 -8.58 3.08
CA ARG A 439 1.66 -8.48 4.17
C ARG A 439 2.09 -9.83 4.73
N GLY A 440 1.34 -10.90 4.50
CA GLY A 440 1.70 -12.28 4.85
C GLY A 440 2.85 -12.86 4.03
N GLN A 441 3.20 -12.23 2.90
CA GLN A 441 4.30 -12.60 2.01
C GLN A 441 4.27 -14.09 1.60
N PHE A 442 3.07 -14.64 1.41
CA PHE A 442 2.91 -16.02 0.94
C PHE A 442 3.41 -16.17 -0.51
N SER A 443 4.33 -17.09 -0.75
CA SER A 443 4.96 -17.30 -2.06
C SER A 443 3.97 -17.79 -3.13
N ASP A 444 2.89 -18.45 -2.71
CA ASP A 444 1.84 -19.02 -3.54
C ASP A 444 0.60 -18.10 -3.68
N LEU A 445 0.67 -16.88 -3.15
CA LEU A 445 -0.40 -15.89 -3.31
C LEU A 445 -0.44 -15.40 -4.76
N ASP A 446 -1.49 -15.70 -5.48
CA ASP A 446 -1.74 -15.20 -6.84
C ASP A 446 -3.24 -14.91 -7.02
N PHE A 447 -3.57 -13.64 -7.26
CA PHE A 447 -4.96 -13.19 -7.40
C PHE A 447 -5.46 -13.46 -8.83
N ASP A 448 -6.57 -14.19 -8.94
CA ASP A 448 -7.29 -14.35 -10.21
C ASP A 448 -8.29 -13.22 -10.46
N GLY A 449 -8.66 -12.46 -9.44
CA GLY A 449 -9.48 -11.27 -9.55
C GLY A 449 -10.44 -11.04 -8.38
N ILE A 450 -11.03 -9.85 -8.38
CA ILE A 450 -12.00 -9.38 -7.38
C ILE A 450 -13.32 -9.11 -8.13
N SER A 451 -14.42 -9.69 -7.68
CA SER A 451 -15.74 -9.47 -8.27
C SER A 451 -16.76 -9.17 -7.17
N LEU A 452 -17.33 -7.96 -7.19
CA LEU A 452 -18.23 -7.47 -6.16
C LEU A 452 -19.49 -6.86 -6.77
N ASP A 453 -20.62 -7.20 -6.19
CA ASP A 453 -21.91 -6.55 -6.37
C ASP A 453 -22.14 -5.60 -5.19
N LEU A 454 -22.31 -4.32 -5.49
CA LEU A 454 -22.47 -3.24 -4.54
C LEU A 454 -23.89 -2.69 -4.67
N THR A 455 -24.67 -2.72 -3.58
CA THR A 455 -26.02 -2.14 -3.57
C THR A 455 -26.04 -0.97 -2.59
N ILE A 456 -26.57 0.16 -3.04
CA ILE A 456 -26.79 1.34 -2.20
C ILE A 456 -28.29 1.49 -1.96
N GLU A 457 -28.66 1.52 -0.68
CA GLU A 457 -30.03 1.73 -0.21
C GLU A 457 -30.08 3.06 0.55
N ASP A 458 -31.16 3.84 0.31
CA ASP A 458 -31.37 5.10 1.03
C ASP A 458 -31.71 4.85 2.51
N GLY A 459 -31.11 5.64 3.37
CA GLY A 459 -31.36 5.63 4.81
C GLY A 459 -30.49 4.62 5.57
N SER A 460 -30.53 4.73 6.88
CA SER A 460 -29.77 3.90 7.81
C SER A 460 -30.65 2.80 8.42
N SER A 461 -30.40 1.57 8.02
CA SER A 461 -31.09 0.40 8.57
C SER A 461 -30.37 -0.14 9.83
N THR A 462 -30.29 0.68 10.91
CA THR A 462 -29.64 0.28 12.17
C THR A 462 -30.61 0.15 13.34
N ALA A 463 -30.27 -0.73 14.29
CA ALA A 463 -30.96 -0.91 15.56
C ALA A 463 -29.95 -1.25 16.67
N THR A 464 -30.34 -1.08 17.91
CA THR A 464 -29.52 -1.44 19.09
C THR A 464 -30.27 -2.47 19.96
N ILE A 465 -29.55 -3.44 20.50
CA ILE A 465 -30.14 -4.41 21.45
C ILE A 465 -30.44 -3.70 22.77
N ASP A 466 -31.72 -3.61 23.13
CA ASP A 466 -32.15 -3.06 24.42
C ASP A 466 -32.04 -4.08 25.55
N ARG A 467 -32.56 -5.30 25.32
CA ARG A 467 -32.59 -6.37 26.33
C ARG A 467 -32.74 -7.75 25.68
N LEU A 468 -32.37 -8.78 26.43
CA LEU A 468 -32.70 -10.17 26.11
C LEU A 468 -33.77 -10.70 27.02
N ALA A 469 -34.50 -11.72 26.56
CA ALA A 469 -35.32 -12.61 27.37
C ALA A 469 -35.13 -14.06 26.88
N ILE A 470 -35.33 -15.02 27.73
CA ILE A 470 -35.34 -16.46 27.42
C ILE A 470 -36.67 -17.06 27.83
N ASP A 471 -37.10 -18.09 27.11
CA ASP A 471 -38.36 -18.75 27.37
C ASP A 471 -38.37 -19.59 28.67
N LYS A 472 -37.20 -20.11 29.07
CA LYS A 472 -37.00 -20.97 30.23
C LYS A 472 -35.69 -20.64 30.92
N ASN A 473 -35.70 -20.51 32.26
CA ASN A 473 -34.47 -20.34 33.05
C ASN A 473 -33.76 -21.67 33.32
N GLN A 474 -34.46 -22.81 33.20
CA GLN A 474 -33.93 -24.17 33.31
C GLN A 474 -34.28 -24.95 32.06
N VAL A 475 -33.26 -25.56 31.44
CA VAL A 475 -33.36 -26.27 30.15
C VAL A 475 -32.59 -27.59 30.24
N LYS A 476 -33.14 -28.68 29.68
CA LYS A 476 -32.41 -29.95 29.61
C LYS A 476 -31.36 -29.93 28.48
N ALA A 477 -30.27 -30.66 28.71
CA ALA A 477 -29.30 -30.90 27.65
C ALA A 477 -30.00 -31.51 26.41
N GLY A 478 -29.68 -31.03 25.22
CA GLY A 478 -30.33 -31.43 23.97
C GLY A 478 -31.63 -30.69 23.63
N GLU A 479 -32.21 -29.92 24.52
CA GLU A 479 -33.38 -29.07 24.23
C GLU A 479 -32.98 -27.78 23.49
N THR A 480 -34.00 -27.12 22.96
CA THR A 480 -33.85 -25.80 22.32
C THR A 480 -34.20 -24.70 23.32
N LEU A 481 -33.26 -23.76 23.52
CA LEU A 481 -33.45 -22.51 24.25
C LEU A 481 -33.90 -21.44 23.27
N GLU A 482 -35.07 -20.85 23.46
CA GLU A 482 -35.53 -19.73 22.65
C GLU A 482 -35.10 -18.39 23.29
N ILE A 483 -34.24 -17.67 22.61
CA ILE A 483 -33.76 -16.36 23.03
C ILE A 483 -34.53 -15.31 22.26
N GLN A 484 -35.00 -14.27 22.94
CA GLN A 484 -35.66 -13.11 22.34
C GLN A 484 -34.79 -11.89 22.54
N ALA A 485 -34.24 -11.35 21.43
CA ALA A 485 -33.49 -10.11 21.42
C ALA A 485 -34.45 -8.95 21.08
N PHE A 486 -34.70 -8.07 22.02
CA PHE A 486 -35.47 -6.85 21.82
C PHE A 486 -34.53 -5.79 21.32
N ALA A 487 -34.75 -5.32 20.09
CA ALA A 487 -33.96 -4.30 19.47
C ALA A 487 -34.78 -3.06 19.14
N ARG A 488 -34.15 -1.89 19.24
CA ARG A 488 -34.76 -0.57 18.98
C ARG A 488 -34.06 0.10 17.81
N THR A 489 -34.82 0.52 16.81
CA THR A 489 -34.33 1.33 15.71
C THR A 489 -34.04 2.77 16.16
N ASN A 490 -33.25 3.50 15.37
CA ASN A 490 -33.00 4.95 15.59
C ASN A 490 -34.29 5.77 15.58
N ALA A 491 -35.33 5.30 14.87
CA ALA A 491 -36.68 5.92 14.87
C ALA A 491 -37.52 5.57 16.12
N GLY A 492 -36.97 4.79 17.08
CA GLY A 492 -37.63 4.42 18.31
C GLY A 492 -38.53 3.17 18.22
N ASN A 493 -38.69 2.55 17.05
CA ASN A 493 -39.50 1.35 16.88
C ASN A 493 -38.79 0.15 17.51
N VAL A 494 -39.54 -0.61 18.34
CA VAL A 494 -39.03 -1.82 18.96
C VAL A 494 -39.55 -3.05 18.23
N PHE A 495 -38.66 -4.00 17.98
CA PHE A 495 -39.00 -5.30 17.41
C PHE A 495 -38.27 -6.42 18.15
N VAL A 496 -38.76 -7.65 18.01
CA VAL A 496 -38.20 -8.83 18.69
C VAL A 496 -37.60 -9.74 17.62
N HIS A 497 -36.31 -10.03 17.78
CA HIS A 497 -35.62 -11.03 16.96
C HIS A 497 -35.53 -12.34 17.77
N ARG A 498 -36.17 -13.40 17.26
CA ARG A 498 -36.21 -14.72 17.92
C ARG A 498 -35.05 -15.58 17.46
N ILE A 499 -34.34 -16.18 18.40
CA ILE A 499 -33.11 -16.93 18.18
C ILE A 499 -33.24 -18.29 18.82
N PRO A 500 -33.66 -19.34 18.11
CA PRO A 500 -33.68 -20.69 18.62
C PRO A 500 -32.26 -21.27 18.65
N VAL A 501 -31.78 -21.65 19.83
CA VAL A 501 -30.46 -22.27 20.01
C VAL A 501 -30.65 -23.69 20.57
N LYS A 502 -30.35 -24.69 19.75
CA LYS A 502 -30.33 -26.08 20.18
C LYS A 502 -29.08 -26.34 21.01
N LEU A 503 -29.26 -26.75 22.24
CA LEU A 503 -28.18 -27.15 23.14
C LEU A 503 -27.67 -28.55 22.77
N ASP A 504 -26.39 -28.81 23.03
CA ASP A 504 -25.81 -30.13 22.79
C ASP A 504 -26.27 -31.11 23.88
N ALA A 505 -26.49 -32.38 23.49
CA ALA A 505 -27.08 -33.38 24.39
C ALA A 505 -26.13 -33.84 25.51
N ASP A 506 -24.84 -33.58 25.36
CA ASP A 506 -23.76 -33.94 26.28
C ASP A 506 -23.38 -32.81 27.24
N LEU A 507 -24.11 -31.68 27.21
CA LEU A 507 -23.84 -30.56 28.10
C LEU A 507 -23.97 -30.96 29.59
N PRO A 508 -22.91 -30.72 30.40
CA PRO A 508 -22.98 -30.96 31.84
C PRO A 508 -24.00 -30.06 32.51
N ALA A 509 -24.69 -30.58 33.53
CA ALA A 509 -25.56 -29.75 34.36
C ALA A 509 -24.77 -28.61 35.02
N GLY A 510 -25.40 -27.44 35.15
CA GLY A 510 -24.80 -26.25 35.77
C GLY A 510 -25.29 -24.94 35.19
N VAL A 511 -24.69 -23.86 35.67
CA VAL A 511 -25.04 -22.50 35.26
C VAL A 511 -24.23 -22.09 34.00
N TYR A 512 -24.93 -21.57 33.02
CA TYR A 512 -24.41 -21.09 31.76
C TYR A 512 -24.82 -19.64 31.53
N SER A 513 -24.03 -18.94 30.76
CA SER A 513 -24.40 -17.63 30.21
C SER A 513 -24.72 -17.76 28.73
N VAL A 514 -25.68 -16.99 28.26
CA VAL A 514 -25.94 -16.74 26.87
C VAL A 514 -25.72 -15.25 26.59
N THR A 515 -24.80 -14.95 25.73
CA THR A 515 -24.50 -13.59 25.27
C THR A 515 -24.90 -13.46 23.80
N VAL A 516 -25.76 -12.50 23.50
CA VAL A 516 -26.09 -12.14 22.11
C VAL A 516 -25.49 -10.79 21.82
N GLY A 517 -24.63 -10.74 20.80
CA GLY A 517 -23.94 -9.53 20.41
C GLY A 517 -23.68 -9.44 18.91
N ASP A 518 -23.39 -8.25 18.42
CA ASP A 518 -22.91 -8.05 17.06
C ASP A 518 -21.51 -8.65 16.83
N GLY A 519 -21.12 -8.80 15.55
CA GLY A 519 -19.86 -9.45 15.20
C GLY A 519 -18.64 -8.73 15.76
N ASN A 520 -18.63 -7.39 15.76
CA ASN A 520 -17.49 -6.60 16.26
C ASN A 520 -17.32 -6.79 17.77
N THR A 521 -18.41 -6.70 18.51
CA THR A 521 -18.42 -6.86 19.97
C THR A 521 -18.07 -8.29 20.36
N THR A 522 -18.65 -9.28 19.67
CA THR A 522 -18.35 -10.70 19.89
C THR A 522 -16.87 -11.01 19.60
N GLN A 523 -16.31 -10.48 18.50
CA GLN A 523 -14.91 -10.69 18.14
C GLN A 523 -13.94 -10.05 19.15
N LYS A 524 -14.24 -8.85 19.65
CA LYS A 524 -13.44 -8.18 20.69
C LYS A 524 -13.39 -8.95 22.00
N ASN A 525 -14.48 -9.63 22.34
CA ASN A 525 -14.62 -10.39 23.59
C ASN A 525 -14.12 -11.85 23.46
N GLU A 526 -13.61 -12.25 22.30
CA GLU A 526 -12.94 -13.54 22.15
C GLU A 526 -11.54 -13.51 22.78
N ALA A 527 -11.15 -14.62 23.40
CA ALA A 527 -9.85 -14.74 24.06
C ALA A 527 -8.69 -14.70 23.04
N ILE A 528 -8.95 -15.18 21.83
CA ILE A 528 -7.99 -15.23 20.74
C ILE A 528 -8.14 -13.94 19.93
N GLN A 529 -7.18 -13.02 20.12
CA GLN A 529 -7.14 -11.72 19.41
C GLN A 529 -6.15 -11.71 18.25
N GLN A 530 -5.18 -12.62 18.27
CA GLN A 530 -4.09 -12.69 17.31
C GLN A 530 -3.84 -14.13 16.91
N PHE A 531 -3.36 -14.33 15.67
CA PHE A 531 -2.94 -15.65 15.18
C PHE A 531 -1.75 -15.53 14.24
N VAL A 532 -1.00 -16.62 14.10
CA VAL A 532 0.12 -16.74 13.18
C VAL A 532 -0.24 -17.83 12.17
N PRO A 533 -0.60 -17.48 10.92
CA PRO A 533 -0.96 -18.46 9.90
C PRO A 533 0.26 -19.28 9.49
N LYS A 534 0.10 -20.59 9.33
CA LYS A 534 1.16 -21.49 8.87
C LYS A 534 1.32 -21.47 7.34
N ASN A 535 0.26 -21.15 6.63
CA ASN A 535 0.21 -21.12 5.17
C ASN A 535 -0.97 -20.23 4.69
N LEU A 536 -1.01 -20.02 3.38
CA LEU A 536 -2.02 -19.19 2.72
C LEU A 536 -3.45 -19.73 2.94
N SER A 537 -3.65 -21.05 2.87
CA SER A 537 -4.98 -21.66 3.08
C SER A 537 -5.52 -21.38 4.48
N GLU A 538 -4.70 -21.52 5.52
CA GLU A 538 -5.09 -21.21 6.90
C GLU A 538 -5.41 -19.73 7.09
N MET A 539 -4.68 -18.84 6.42
CA MET A 539 -4.97 -17.41 6.43
C MET A 539 -6.34 -17.11 5.79
N ILE A 540 -6.63 -17.70 4.64
CA ILE A 540 -7.91 -17.53 3.92
C ILE A 540 -9.07 -18.09 4.76
N ASP A 541 -8.90 -19.28 5.32
CA ASP A 541 -9.91 -19.90 6.20
C ASP A 541 -10.21 -19.02 7.41
N THR A 542 -9.17 -18.40 7.98
CA THR A 542 -9.33 -17.50 9.11
C THR A 542 -10.05 -16.21 8.71
N ILE A 543 -9.71 -15.62 7.56
CA ILE A 543 -10.43 -14.45 7.04
C ILE A 543 -11.91 -14.77 6.81
N ASN A 544 -12.23 -15.95 6.26
CA ASN A 544 -13.62 -16.38 6.03
C ASN A 544 -14.39 -16.69 7.33
N LYS A 545 -13.71 -16.91 8.45
CA LYS A 545 -14.31 -17.16 9.77
C LYS A 545 -14.42 -15.91 10.65
N VAL A 546 -13.93 -14.76 10.19
CA VAL A 546 -14.07 -13.51 10.94
C VAL A 546 -15.54 -13.15 11.12
N ARG A 547 -15.92 -12.71 12.32
CA ARG A 547 -17.29 -12.31 12.64
C ARG A 547 -17.73 -11.12 11.79
N LEU A 548 -18.88 -11.28 11.13
CA LEU A 548 -19.44 -10.23 10.29
C LEU A 548 -20.16 -9.17 11.14
N PRO A 549 -19.91 -7.88 10.93
CA PRO A 549 -20.44 -6.81 11.78
C PRO A 549 -21.96 -6.61 11.65
N ASP A 550 -22.56 -7.09 10.56
CA ASP A 550 -23.98 -6.95 10.25
C ASP A 550 -24.84 -8.11 10.76
N ARG A 551 -24.27 -9.02 11.56
CA ARG A 551 -24.95 -10.20 12.11
C ARG A 551 -24.84 -10.27 13.62
N LEU A 552 -25.82 -10.93 14.22
CA LEU A 552 -25.77 -11.29 15.62
C LEU A 552 -25.18 -12.69 15.81
N TYR A 553 -24.51 -12.87 16.91
CA TYR A 553 -23.96 -14.15 17.38
C TYR A 553 -24.47 -14.45 18.77
N ALA A 554 -25.04 -15.65 18.95
CA ALA A 554 -25.40 -16.15 20.28
C ALA A 554 -24.25 -17.03 20.77
N LYS A 555 -23.55 -16.57 21.81
CA LYS A 555 -22.43 -17.25 22.46
C LYS A 555 -22.90 -17.86 23.75
N ILE A 556 -22.84 -19.20 23.88
CA ILE A 556 -23.11 -19.94 25.10
C ILE A 556 -21.77 -20.27 25.74
N ALA A 557 -21.61 -19.89 27.00
CA ALA A 557 -20.41 -20.14 27.77
C ALA A 557 -20.71 -20.64 29.17
N ARG A 558 -19.80 -21.47 29.70
CA ARG A 558 -19.80 -21.93 31.08
C ARG A 558 -18.66 -21.27 31.83
N THR A 559 -18.90 -20.86 33.07
CA THR A 559 -17.83 -20.42 33.97
C THR A 559 -16.90 -21.60 34.26
N SER A 560 -15.65 -21.50 33.82
CA SER A 560 -14.61 -22.49 34.09
C SER A 560 -13.25 -21.84 34.05
N THR A 561 -12.32 -22.31 34.89
CA THR A 561 -10.93 -21.87 34.86
C THR A 561 -10.15 -22.63 33.81
N GLY A 562 -9.50 -21.90 32.92
CA GLY A 562 -8.68 -22.46 31.85
C GLY A 562 -7.61 -21.48 31.38
N VAL A 563 -6.93 -21.81 30.30
CA VAL A 563 -5.96 -20.93 29.64
C VAL A 563 -6.13 -21.00 28.13
N VAL A 564 -5.71 -19.95 27.46
CA VAL A 564 -5.54 -19.91 26.01
C VAL A 564 -4.05 -19.91 25.71
N ILE A 565 -3.60 -20.86 24.89
CA ILE A 565 -2.22 -20.99 24.43
C ILE A 565 -2.23 -20.83 22.91
N GLY A 566 -1.65 -19.73 22.39
CA GLY A 566 -1.72 -19.42 20.97
C GLY A 566 -3.17 -19.26 20.49
N THR A 567 -3.65 -20.18 19.65
CA THR A 567 -5.03 -20.21 19.11
C THR A 567 -5.90 -21.29 19.74
N SER A 568 -5.42 -22.00 20.77
CA SER A 568 -6.13 -23.13 21.40
C SER A 568 -6.58 -22.78 22.79
N GLU A 569 -7.90 -22.95 23.07
CA GLU A 569 -8.46 -22.89 24.43
C GLU A 569 -8.29 -24.23 25.13
N MET A 570 -7.78 -24.20 26.35
CA MET A 570 -7.65 -25.37 27.24
C MET A 570 -8.51 -25.15 28.48
N PRO A 571 -9.80 -25.55 28.46
CA PRO A 571 -10.70 -25.40 29.59
C PRO A 571 -10.45 -26.45 30.66
N ASN A 572 -10.93 -26.17 31.88
CA ASN A 572 -10.96 -27.11 33.02
C ASN A 572 -9.58 -27.67 33.40
N LEU A 573 -8.53 -26.89 33.30
CA LEU A 573 -7.21 -27.33 33.74
C LEU A 573 -7.13 -27.48 35.25
N PRO A 574 -6.48 -28.54 35.76
CA PRO A 574 -6.20 -28.69 37.18
C PRO A 574 -5.44 -27.48 37.75
N PRO A 575 -5.72 -27.07 39.01
CA PRO A 575 -5.01 -25.93 39.63
C PRO A 575 -3.50 -26.02 39.60
N SER A 576 -2.94 -27.23 39.68
CA SER A 576 -1.50 -27.49 39.59
C SER A 576 -0.93 -27.16 38.22
N VAL A 577 -1.66 -27.46 37.14
CA VAL A 577 -1.28 -27.14 35.77
C VAL A 577 -1.36 -25.64 35.53
N LEU A 578 -2.46 -24.99 36.01
CA LEU A 578 -2.62 -23.54 35.96
C LEU A 578 -1.47 -22.80 36.66
N ALA A 579 -1.09 -23.28 37.86
CA ALA A 579 0.05 -22.70 38.60
C ALA A 579 1.38 -22.85 37.86
N THR A 580 1.56 -23.97 37.15
CA THR A 580 2.78 -24.21 36.33
C THR A 580 2.80 -23.33 35.09
N LEU A 581 1.65 -23.11 34.45
CA LEU A 581 1.52 -22.31 33.24
C LEU A 581 1.55 -20.78 33.54
N ASN A 582 1.19 -20.39 34.76
CA ASN A 582 1.15 -18.97 35.19
C ASN A 582 2.51 -18.49 35.75
N ASN A 583 3.61 -19.07 35.30
CA ASN A 583 4.95 -18.74 35.76
C ASN A 583 5.56 -17.64 34.86
N ASP A 584 6.09 -16.57 35.45
CA ASP A 584 6.72 -15.39 34.79
C ASP A 584 7.87 -15.74 33.81
N ARG A 585 8.35 -16.99 33.81
CA ARG A 585 9.38 -17.49 32.90
C ARG A 585 8.87 -17.99 31.56
N MET A 586 7.54 -18.15 31.41
CA MET A 586 6.95 -18.59 30.13
C MET A 586 6.53 -17.37 29.30
N THR A 587 7.41 -16.87 28.50
CA THR A 587 7.23 -15.73 27.58
C THR A 587 6.31 -16.01 26.37
N GLY A 588 5.58 -17.10 26.37
CA GLY A 588 4.81 -17.56 25.22
C GLY A 588 3.29 -17.45 25.38
N GLY A 589 2.73 -16.24 25.27
CA GLY A 589 1.34 -16.03 24.85
C GLY A 589 0.23 -16.80 25.62
N ILE A 590 0.42 -17.15 26.91
CA ILE A 590 -0.58 -17.81 27.73
C ILE A 590 -1.50 -16.75 28.34
N LYS A 591 -2.80 -16.87 28.12
CA LYS A 591 -3.81 -15.98 28.71
C LYS A 591 -4.78 -16.79 29.57
N PRO A 592 -5.04 -16.38 30.84
CA PRO A 592 -6.06 -17.05 31.65
C PRO A 592 -7.45 -16.86 31.04
N SER A 593 -8.24 -17.92 31.03
CA SER A 593 -9.66 -17.87 30.65
C SER A 593 -10.53 -18.23 31.87
N VAL A 594 -11.55 -17.41 32.10
CA VAL A 594 -12.54 -17.63 33.18
C VAL A 594 -13.86 -18.21 32.67
N GLN A 595 -13.97 -18.36 31.36
CA GLN A 595 -15.14 -18.92 30.69
C GLN A 595 -14.70 -19.90 29.60
N THR A 596 -15.42 -21.00 29.48
CA THR A 596 -15.32 -21.90 28.34
C THR A 596 -16.48 -21.65 27.40
N VAL A 597 -16.16 -21.27 26.15
CA VAL A 597 -17.18 -21.17 25.10
C VAL A 597 -17.58 -22.58 24.69
N VAL A 598 -18.87 -22.87 24.84
CA VAL A 598 -19.45 -24.17 24.50
C VAL A 598 -19.95 -24.16 23.06
N LYS A 599 -20.63 -23.06 22.69
CA LYS A 599 -21.26 -22.93 21.37
C LYS A 599 -21.34 -21.48 20.95
N ILE A 600 -21.10 -21.23 19.69
CA ILE A 600 -21.40 -19.95 19.04
C ILE A 600 -22.29 -20.24 17.85
N VAL A 601 -23.44 -19.58 17.80
CA VAL A 601 -24.40 -19.68 16.70
C VAL A 601 -24.43 -18.35 15.97
N GLU A 602 -24.11 -18.37 14.69
CA GLU A 602 -24.32 -17.22 13.82
C GLU A 602 -25.82 -17.12 13.48
N ILE A 603 -26.38 -15.93 13.63
CA ILE A 603 -27.78 -15.66 13.39
C ILE A 603 -27.90 -15.05 11.99
N PRO A 604 -28.84 -15.52 11.14
CA PRO A 604 -29.05 -14.92 9.82
C PRO A 604 -29.26 -13.41 9.91
N PRO A 605 -28.82 -12.64 8.91
CA PRO A 605 -28.94 -11.19 8.94
C PRO A 605 -30.39 -10.75 9.05
N ALA A 606 -30.67 -9.85 10.00
CA ALA A 606 -31.97 -9.23 10.18
C ALA A 606 -32.20 -8.11 9.15
N LYS A 607 -33.43 -7.58 9.08
CA LYS A 607 -33.75 -6.40 8.26
C LYS A 607 -32.87 -5.20 8.62
N PHE A 608 -32.53 -5.06 9.91
CA PHE A 608 -31.67 -4.00 10.43
C PHE A 608 -30.30 -4.57 10.84
N ILE A 609 -29.25 -3.76 10.76
CA ILE A 609 -27.96 -4.04 11.39
C ILE A 609 -28.13 -3.79 12.88
N ILE A 610 -28.11 -4.85 13.68
CA ILE A 610 -28.34 -4.77 15.12
C ILE A 610 -27.00 -4.70 15.83
N ASN A 611 -26.75 -3.62 16.55
CA ASN A 611 -25.52 -3.36 17.30
C ASN A 611 -25.72 -3.59 18.79
N GLY A 612 -24.60 -3.82 19.50
CA GLY A 612 -24.58 -3.96 20.96
C GLY A 612 -24.55 -5.41 21.42
N GLU A 613 -24.53 -5.59 22.75
CA GLU A 613 -24.40 -6.89 23.40
C GLU A 613 -25.23 -6.92 24.66
N GLN A 614 -25.88 -8.06 24.93
CA GLN A 614 -26.58 -8.35 26.17
C GLN A 614 -26.31 -9.79 26.60
N THR A 615 -26.32 -10.04 27.91
CA THR A 615 -26.05 -11.36 28.49
C THR A 615 -27.12 -11.74 29.49
N LEU A 616 -27.55 -13.00 29.43
CA LEU A 616 -28.43 -13.64 30.43
C LEU A 616 -27.79 -14.93 30.95
N MET A 617 -28.24 -15.33 32.15
CA MET A 617 -27.84 -16.60 32.75
C MET A 617 -29.02 -17.58 32.69
N PHE A 618 -28.71 -18.86 32.49
CA PHE A 618 -29.66 -19.98 32.55
C PHE A 618 -28.98 -21.23 33.13
N GLU A 619 -29.77 -22.19 33.53
CA GLU A 619 -29.31 -23.45 34.14
C GLU A 619 -29.59 -24.62 33.21
N VAL A 620 -28.58 -25.45 32.96
CA VAL A 620 -28.75 -26.75 32.31
C VAL A 620 -29.03 -27.79 33.42
N VAL A 621 -30.17 -28.47 33.34
CA VAL A 621 -30.57 -29.53 34.26
C VAL A 621 -30.47 -30.89 33.58
N LYS A 622 -30.39 -31.97 34.41
CA LYS A 622 -30.33 -33.35 33.91
C LYS A 622 -31.66 -33.83 33.32
#